data_477d0d6e7340df612a1cfa470a106795
#
_entry.id   477d0d6e7340df612a1cfa470a106795
#
_cell.length_a   1.000
_cell.length_b   1.000
_cell.length_c   1.000
_cell.angle_alpha   90.00
_cell.angle_beta   90.00
_cell.angle_gamma   90.00
#
_symmetry.space_group_name_H-M   'P 1'
#
loop_
_entity.id
_entity.type
_entity.pdbx_description
1 polymer ?
#
loop_
_entity_poly.entity_id
_entity_poly.type
_entity_poly.pdbx_seq_one_letter_code
_entity_poly.pdbx_strand_id
1 'polypeptide(L)'
;DGEIVYADKATIETEEAMDLYAVWADAVTVTFNYNYGTTKDKTVAIAKGAQIGATNIPDAVKRTGYIFVGWFNDDGTQLTAETIINEDITYTGKWAPITYTIAFDADGGEGSMDSISATYDQEVTIPLAEGRFTRTGYTFSGWSTYKGYMTPTVQDGGKVKNLTNVQDKVITLYV
;
A
#
# COMPACT_ATOMS: atom_id res chain seq x y z
N ASP A 1 -49.76 17.89 -1.99
CA ASP A 1 -49.31 16.86 -2.94
C ASP A 1 -47.76 16.81 -2.83
N GLY A 2 -47.28 15.73 -2.19
CA GLY A 2 -45.85 15.54 -2.01
C GLY A 2 -45.24 14.99 -3.33
N GLU A 3 -44.26 15.68 -3.87
CA GLU A 3 -43.46 15.19 -4.96
C GLU A 3 -42.68 13.95 -4.50
N ILE A 4 -42.87 12.81 -5.19
CA ILE A 4 -42.09 11.60 -4.91
C ILE A 4 -40.85 11.62 -5.80
N VAL A 5 -39.67 11.69 -5.20
CA VAL A 5 -38.40 11.63 -5.91
C VAL A 5 -37.82 10.19 -5.87
N TYR A 6 -37.60 9.59 -7.00
CA TYR A 6 -37.01 8.26 -7.11
C TYR A 6 -35.49 8.37 -7.34
N ALA A 7 -34.73 7.54 -6.63
CA ALA A 7 -33.30 7.42 -6.88
C ALA A 7 -33.00 6.84 -8.28
N ASP A 8 -31.84 7.16 -8.82
CA ASP A 8 -31.37 6.53 -10.06
C ASP A 8 -31.38 5.00 -9.91
N LYS A 9 -31.87 4.30 -10.95
CA LYS A 9 -32.06 2.83 -10.97
C LYS A 9 -33.04 2.27 -9.94
N ALA A 10 -33.88 3.12 -9.33
CA ALA A 10 -34.94 2.59 -8.47
C ALA A 10 -35.93 1.76 -9.30
N THR A 11 -36.36 0.62 -8.74
CA THR A 11 -37.49 -0.14 -9.30
C THR A 11 -38.79 0.52 -8.88
N ILE A 12 -39.63 0.84 -9.87
CA ILE A 12 -40.93 1.48 -9.64
C ILE A 12 -41.98 0.44 -9.99
N GLU A 13 -42.78 0.05 -9.00
CA GLU A 13 -43.94 -0.82 -9.19
C GLU A 13 -45.21 0.07 -9.17
N THR A 14 -45.86 0.16 -10.32
CA THR A 14 -47.12 0.90 -10.45
C THR A 14 -48.02 0.21 -11.46
N GLU A 15 -49.33 0.26 -11.22
CA GLU A 15 -50.36 -0.24 -12.14
C GLU A 15 -50.80 0.82 -13.15
N GLU A 16 -50.42 2.08 -12.94
CA GLU A 16 -50.79 3.20 -13.80
C GLU A 16 -49.57 3.75 -14.55
N ALA A 17 -49.78 4.29 -15.74
CA ALA A 17 -48.74 5.00 -16.48
C ALA A 17 -48.40 6.29 -15.73
N MET A 18 -47.07 6.52 -15.56
CA MET A 18 -46.56 7.75 -14.96
C MET A 18 -45.47 8.38 -15.84
N ASP A 19 -45.41 9.68 -15.82
CA ASP A 19 -44.30 10.42 -16.45
C ASP A 19 -43.22 10.68 -15.39
N LEU A 20 -41.95 10.33 -15.75
CA LEU A 20 -40.79 10.62 -14.92
C LEU A 20 -40.00 11.77 -15.52
N TYR A 21 -39.68 12.72 -14.68
CA TYR A 21 -38.87 13.89 -15.05
C TYR A 21 -37.51 13.81 -14.36
N ALA A 22 -36.45 14.16 -15.10
CA ALA A 22 -35.12 14.23 -14.52
C ALA A 22 -35.04 15.44 -13.58
N VAL A 23 -34.54 15.20 -12.37
CA VAL A 23 -34.18 16.24 -11.41
C VAL A 23 -32.68 16.45 -11.45
N TRP A 24 -32.22 17.66 -11.72
CA TRP A 24 -30.81 18.03 -11.80
C TRP A 24 -30.39 18.73 -10.52
N ALA A 25 -29.24 18.35 -9.99
CA ALA A 25 -28.60 19.00 -8.86
C ALA A 25 -27.26 19.59 -9.31
N ASP A 26 -26.80 20.66 -8.65
CA ASP A 26 -25.46 21.19 -8.83
C ASP A 26 -24.43 20.07 -8.58
N ALA A 27 -23.47 19.95 -9.47
CA ALA A 27 -22.40 18.98 -9.33
C ALA A 27 -21.12 19.66 -8.85
N VAL A 28 -20.37 18.94 -8.02
CA VAL A 28 -19.01 19.29 -7.58
C VAL A 28 -18.05 18.19 -8.01
N THR A 29 -16.79 18.58 -8.23
CA THR A 29 -15.75 17.67 -8.74
C THR A 29 -14.88 17.16 -7.61
N VAL A 30 -14.77 15.83 -7.50
CA VAL A 30 -13.80 15.18 -6.63
C VAL A 30 -12.63 14.74 -7.49
N THR A 31 -11.42 15.19 -7.15
CA THR A 31 -10.16 14.83 -7.82
C THR A 31 -9.39 13.86 -6.95
N PHE A 32 -8.92 12.76 -7.53
CA PHE A 32 -8.08 11.76 -6.89
C PHE A 32 -6.67 11.84 -7.43
N ASN A 33 -5.75 12.39 -6.65
CA ASN A 33 -4.33 12.42 -6.96
C ASN A 33 -3.64 11.20 -6.35
N TYR A 34 -3.14 10.29 -7.17
CA TYR A 34 -2.50 9.06 -6.70
C TYR A 34 -1.18 9.30 -5.97
N ASN A 35 -0.58 10.49 -6.10
CA ASN A 35 0.71 10.82 -5.49
C ASN A 35 1.78 9.75 -5.79
N TYR A 36 1.80 9.26 -7.03
CA TYR A 36 2.73 8.23 -7.46
C TYR A 36 3.11 8.34 -8.94
N GLY A 37 4.39 8.65 -9.18
CA GLY A 37 4.97 8.69 -10.53
C GLY A 37 4.22 9.62 -11.48
N THR A 38 3.93 9.13 -12.68
CA THR A 38 3.19 9.84 -13.74
C THR A 38 1.72 9.41 -13.82
N THR A 39 1.21 8.73 -12.78
CA THR A 39 -0.20 8.32 -12.76
C THR A 39 -1.09 9.55 -12.81
N LYS A 40 -1.97 9.59 -13.81
CA LYS A 40 -2.89 10.72 -13.99
C LYS A 40 -3.96 10.70 -12.91
N ASP A 41 -4.34 11.91 -12.48
CA ASP A 41 -5.47 12.10 -11.58
C ASP A 41 -6.75 11.55 -12.20
N LYS A 42 -7.64 11.09 -11.34
CA LYS A 42 -8.99 10.67 -11.72
C LYS A 42 -10.00 11.65 -11.13
N THR A 43 -10.99 12.02 -11.90
CA THR A 43 -12.07 12.92 -11.43
C THR A 43 -13.41 12.22 -11.49
N VAL A 44 -14.31 12.60 -10.58
CA VAL A 44 -15.70 12.18 -10.58
C VAL A 44 -16.59 13.37 -10.19
N ALA A 45 -17.72 13.49 -10.86
CA ALA A 45 -18.73 14.50 -10.51
C ALA A 45 -19.74 13.88 -9.53
N ILE A 46 -20.00 14.60 -8.43
CA ILE A 46 -20.92 14.19 -7.36
C ILE A 46 -21.95 15.31 -7.18
N ALA A 47 -23.22 14.98 -6.98
CA ALA A 47 -24.22 15.97 -6.62
C ALA A 47 -23.82 16.66 -5.30
N LYS A 48 -23.82 18.00 -5.29
CA LYS A 48 -23.45 18.77 -4.10
C LYS A 48 -24.32 18.37 -2.90
N GLY A 49 -23.67 18.09 -1.77
CA GLY A 49 -24.31 17.64 -0.55
C GLY A 49 -24.61 16.14 -0.49
N ALA A 50 -24.27 15.36 -1.53
CA ALA A 50 -24.42 13.91 -1.53
C ALA A 50 -23.19 13.19 -0.96
N GLN A 51 -23.40 11.97 -0.48
CA GLN A 51 -22.32 11.06 -0.17
C GLN A 51 -21.59 10.62 -1.47
N ILE A 52 -20.27 10.47 -1.39
CA ILE A 52 -19.50 10.04 -2.58
C ILE A 52 -19.87 8.62 -3.03
N GLY A 53 -20.18 7.72 -2.10
CA GLY A 53 -20.47 6.33 -2.39
C GLY A 53 -19.23 5.51 -2.82
N ALA A 54 -19.20 4.24 -2.45
CA ALA A 54 -18.05 3.37 -2.68
C ALA A 54 -17.67 3.21 -4.18
N THR A 55 -18.66 3.22 -5.07
CA THR A 55 -18.44 3.03 -6.53
C THR A 55 -17.72 4.20 -7.21
N ASN A 56 -17.72 5.37 -6.59
CA ASN A 56 -17.06 6.58 -7.09
C ASN A 56 -15.62 6.73 -6.56
N ILE A 57 -15.23 5.94 -5.56
CA ILE A 57 -13.87 5.92 -5.01
C ILE A 57 -13.02 4.98 -5.87
N PRO A 58 -11.96 5.46 -6.52
CA PRO A 58 -11.14 4.60 -7.36
C PRO A 58 -10.28 3.65 -6.54
N ASP A 59 -10.05 2.46 -7.09
CA ASP A 59 -9.08 1.52 -6.55
C ASP A 59 -7.67 2.12 -6.58
N ALA A 60 -6.84 1.65 -5.65
CA ALA A 60 -5.43 1.98 -5.63
C ALA A 60 -4.70 1.38 -6.84
N VAL A 61 -3.77 2.14 -7.40
CA VAL A 61 -2.82 1.61 -8.37
C VAL A 61 -1.75 0.76 -7.66
N LYS A 62 -1.12 -0.15 -8.39
CA LYS A 62 -0.02 -0.96 -7.82
C LYS A 62 1.24 -0.10 -7.71
N ARG A 63 1.80 -0.01 -6.50
CA ARG A 63 3.09 0.62 -6.21
C ARG A 63 4.03 -0.40 -5.57
N THR A 64 5.13 -0.73 -6.27
CA THR A 64 6.09 -1.72 -5.80
C THR A 64 6.69 -1.31 -4.44
N GLY A 65 6.65 -2.22 -3.47
CA GLY A 65 7.19 -2.01 -2.13
C GLY A 65 6.35 -1.11 -1.23
N TYR A 66 5.11 -0.81 -1.61
CA TYR A 66 4.21 0.05 -0.82
C TYR A 66 2.81 -0.54 -0.74
N ILE A 67 2.14 -0.23 0.36
CA ILE A 67 0.72 -0.50 0.60
C ILE A 67 -0.02 0.81 0.50
N PHE A 68 -1.15 0.80 -0.21
CA PHE A 68 -2.06 1.94 -0.24
C PHE A 68 -2.80 2.03 1.10
N VAL A 69 -2.70 3.20 1.75
CA VAL A 69 -3.33 3.44 3.06
C VAL A 69 -4.73 3.99 2.90
N GLY A 70 -4.97 4.79 1.85
CA GLY A 70 -6.26 5.41 1.59
C GLY A 70 -6.12 6.77 0.92
N TRP A 71 -7.26 7.40 0.71
CA TRP A 71 -7.40 8.74 0.16
C TRP A 71 -7.59 9.73 1.31
N PHE A 72 -6.87 10.86 1.29
CA PHE A 72 -6.88 11.86 2.35
C PHE A 72 -6.97 13.26 1.74
N ASN A 73 -7.77 14.14 2.36
CA ASN A 73 -7.77 15.56 2.02
C ASN A 73 -6.56 16.29 2.62
N ASP A 74 -6.46 17.59 2.36
CA ASP A 74 -5.34 18.41 2.85
C ASP A 74 -5.31 18.53 4.39
N ASP A 75 -6.46 18.42 5.06
CA ASP A 75 -6.57 18.40 6.52
C ASP A 75 -6.15 17.06 7.13
N GLY A 76 -5.84 16.07 6.31
CA GLY A 76 -5.49 14.73 6.75
C GLY A 76 -6.66 13.84 7.11
N THR A 77 -7.90 14.22 6.78
CA THR A 77 -9.09 13.41 6.96
C THR A 77 -9.19 12.36 5.86
N GLN A 78 -9.41 11.11 6.25
CA GLN A 78 -9.57 10.00 5.31
C GLN A 78 -10.95 10.01 4.66
N LEU A 79 -11.00 9.79 3.36
CA LEU A 79 -12.22 9.60 2.61
C LEU A 79 -12.85 8.23 2.91
N THR A 80 -14.16 8.24 3.15
CA THR A 80 -15.00 7.03 3.22
C THR A 80 -16.16 7.13 2.24
N ALA A 81 -16.88 6.04 2.02
CA ALA A 81 -18.04 6.02 1.13
C ALA A 81 -19.17 6.97 1.61
N GLU A 82 -19.23 7.22 2.91
CA GLU A 82 -20.24 8.06 3.57
C GLU A 82 -19.86 9.54 3.58
N THR A 83 -18.66 9.90 3.11
CA THR A 83 -18.20 11.30 3.07
C THR A 83 -19.12 12.14 2.20
N ILE A 84 -19.67 13.21 2.78
CA ILE A 84 -20.51 14.18 2.06
C ILE A 84 -19.63 15.18 1.33
N ILE A 85 -19.93 15.41 0.05
CA ILE A 85 -19.15 16.31 -0.82
C ILE A 85 -19.95 17.60 -1.06
N ASN A 86 -19.46 18.71 -0.53
CA ASN A 86 -20.14 20.01 -0.60
C ASN A 86 -19.51 21.00 -1.59
N GLU A 87 -18.27 20.72 -2.05
CA GLU A 87 -17.49 21.60 -2.93
C GLU A 87 -16.48 20.79 -3.71
N ASP A 88 -15.84 21.41 -4.68
CA ASP A 88 -14.71 20.80 -5.39
C ASP A 88 -13.59 20.49 -4.42
N ILE A 89 -13.11 19.25 -4.42
CA ILE A 89 -12.12 18.78 -3.45
C ILE A 89 -11.13 17.80 -4.09
N THR A 90 -9.90 17.86 -3.63
CA THR A 90 -8.85 16.89 -4.01
C THR A 90 -8.54 15.97 -2.84
N TYR A 91 -8.51 14.67 -3.14
CA TYR A 91 -8.00 13.65 -2.24
C TYR A 91 -6.70 13.09 -2.77
N THR A 92 -5.69 13.06 -1.91
CA THR A 92 -4.34 12.56 -2.21
C THR A 92 -4.16 11.16 -1.65
N GLY A 93 -3.66 10.25 -2.46
CA GLY A 93 -3.33 8.89 -2.06
C GLY A 93 -2.15 8.86 -1.09
N LYS A 94 -2.31 8.22 0.08
CA LYS A 94 -1.23 7.94 1.01
C LYS A 94 -0.74 6.50 0.87
N TRP A 95 0.58 6.34 0.98
CA TRP A 95 1.29 5.08 0.79
C TRP A 95 2.20 4.82 1.97
N ALA A 96 2.20 3.59 2.48
CA ALA A 96 3.15 3.14 3.48
C ALA A 96 4.15 2.16 2.84
N PRO A 97 5.45 2.30 3.07
CA PRO A 97 6.41 1.30 2.64
C PRO A 97 6.13 -0.02 3.37
N ILE A 98 6.33 -1.14 2.68
CA ILE A 98 6.24 -2.46 3.30
C ILE A 98 7.36 -2.67 4.31
N THR A 99 7.13 -3.55 5.27
CA THR A 99 8.15 -4.07 6.18
C THR A 99 8.40 -5.55 5.90
N TYR A 100 9.61 -6.02 6.19
CA TYR A 100 10.01 -7.41 6.04
C TYR A 100 11.05 -7.77 7.09
N THR A 101 11.28 -9.07 7.30
CA THR A 101 12.24 -9.57 8.28
C THR A 101 13.48 -10.13 7.58
N ILE A 102 14.66 -9.83 8.11
CA ILE A 102 15.91 -10.47 7.72
C ILE A 102 16.29 -11.45 8.83
N ALA A 103 16.32 -12.73 8.51
CA ALA A 103 16.76 -13.81 9.37
C ALA A 103 18.17 -14.28 8.95
N PHE A 104 18.87 -14.96 9.88
CA PHE A 104 20.22 -15.43 9.68
C PHE A 104 20.29 -16.94 9.89
N ASP A 105 20.98 -17.66 9.01
CA ASP A 105 21.10 -19.11 9.02
C ASP A 105 22.58 -19.51 8.88
N ALA A 106 23.02 -20.42 9.72
CA ALA A 106 24.41 -20.88 9.76
C ALA A 106 24.82 -21.78 8.56
N ASP A 107 23.89 -22.12 7.69
CA ASP A 107 24.08 -22.92 6.45
C ASP A 107 24.97 -24.18 6.65
N GLY A 108 24.61 -24.99 7.66
CA GLY A 108 25.36 -26.22 8.00
C GLY A 108 26.55 -25.99 8.91
N GLY A 109 26.77 -24.77 9.39
CA GLY A 109 27.59 -24.44 10.54
C GLY A 109 26.78 -24.43 11.84
N GLU A 110 27.36 -23.88 12.90
CA GLU A 110 26.74 -23.67 14.21
C GLU A 110 26.65 -22.19 14.52
N GLY A 111 25.69 -21.83 15.36
CA GLY A 111 25.48 -20.45 15.82
C GLY A 111 24.13 -19.87 15.38
N SER A 112 23.82 -18.71 15.91
CA SER A 112 22.56 -17.99 15.61
C SER A 112 22.72 -16.51 15.86
N MET A 113 21.84 -15.73 15.24
CA MET A 113 21.70 -14.30 15.46
C MET A 113 20.23 -13.91 15.35
N ASP A 114 19.80 -12.94 16.16
CA ASP A 114 18.43 -12.47 16.13
C ASP A 114 18.09 -11.84 14.79
N SER A 115 16.88 -12.10 14.30
CA SER A 115 16.37 -11.47 13.10
C SER A 115 16.15 -9.96 13.31
N ILE A 116 16.23 -9.21 12.24
CA ILE A 116 16.02 -7.76 12.23
C ILE A 116 14.87 -7.38 11.30
N SER A 117 14.18 -6.29 11.62
CA SER A 117 13.17 -5.70 10.76
C SER A 117 13.81 -4.76 9.75
N ALA A 118 13.26 -4.73 8.55
CA ALA A 118 13.66 -3.82 7.48
C ALA A 118 12.42 -3.19 6.83
N THR A 119 12.58 -1.96 6.34
CA THR A 119 11.53 -1.21 5.66
C THR A 119 11.96 -0.95 4.22
N TYR A 120 11.04 -1.08 3.28
CA TYR A 120 11.29 -0.81 1.88
C TYR A 120 11.75 0.65 1.69
N ASP A 121 12.68 0.88 0.77
CA ASP A 121 13.35 2.16 0.49
C ASP A 121 14.22 2.73 1.63
N GLN A 122 14.37 2.00 2.73
CA GLN A 122 15.34 2.32 3.76
C GLN A 122 16.54 1.37 3.72
N GLU A 123 17.74 1.92 3.90
CA GLU A 123 18.94 1.08 4.12
C GLU A 123 18.90 0.53 5.55
N VAL A 124 19.24 -0.74 5.69
CA VAL A 124 19.47 -1.38 6.98
C VAL A 124 20.87 -1.94 7.02
N THR A 125 21.59 -1.69 8.12
CA THR A 125 22.91 -2.26 8.35
C THR A 125 22.75 -3.64 8.96
N ILE A 126 23.38 -4.65 8.35
CA ILE A 126 23.43 -6.00 8.90
C ILE A 126 24.32 -5.97 10.16
N PRO A 127 23.84 -6.45 11.33
CA PRO A 127 24.66 -6.52 12.52
C PRO A 127 25.90 -7.37 12.29
N LEU A 128 27.00 -7.05 12.95
CA LEU A 128 28.24 -7.86 12.88
C LEU A 128 28.01 -9.25 13.48
N ALA A 129 28.51 -10.25 12.81
CA ALA A 129 28.42 -11.64 13.28
C ALA A 129 29.27 -11.89 14.55
N GLU A 130 30.37 -11.15 14.74
CA GLU A 130 31.21 -11.14 15.95
C GLU A 130 31.60 -12.57 16.43
N GLY A 131 31.89 -13.48 15.49
CA GLY A 131 32.24 -14.86 15.81
C GLY A 131 31.07 -15.75 16.30
N ARG A 132 29.83 -15.31 16.15
CA ARG A 132 28.63 -16.07 16.51
C ARG A 132 28.39 -17.31 15.65
N PHE A 133 29.02 -17.35 14.48
CA PHE A 133 28.88 -18.49 13.55
C PHE A 133 30.21 -19.20 13.37
N THR A 134 30.20 -20.51 13.47
CA THR A 134 31.39 -21.37 13.31
C THR A 134 31.06 -22.56 12.41
N ARG A 135 32.06 -23.00 11.64
CA ARG A 135 32.00 -24.22 10.85
C ARG A 135 33.40 -24.81 10.75
N THR A 136 33.54 -26.07 11.15
CA THR A 136 34.85 -26.75 11.11
C THR A 136 35.47 -26.76 9.70
N GLY A 137 36.71 -26.26 9.60
CA GLY A 137 37.42 -26.17 8.33
C GLY A 137 37.06 -24.95 7.47
N TYR A 138 36.25 -24.02 7.96
CA TYR A 138 35.83 -22.80 7.25
C TYR A 138 36.03 -21.54 8.10
N THR A 139 36.14 -20.42 7.43
CA THR A 139 36.16 -19.08 8.05
C THR A 139 34.94 -18.30 7.56
N PHE A 140 34.25 -17.63 8.46
CA PHE A 140 33.14 -16.74 8.10
C PHE A 140 33.66 -15.60 7.19
N SER A 141 33.02 -15.38 6.05
CA SER A 141 33.43 -14.38 5.06
C SER A 141 32.36 -13.34 4.73
N GLY A 142 31.15 -13.51 5.23
CA GLY A 142 29.98 -12.65 4.98
C GLY A 142 28.73 -13.45 4.72
N TRP A 143 27.73 -12.80 4.16
CA TRP A 143 26.37 -13.31 4.02
C TRP A 143 25.98 -13.51 2.56
N SER A 144 25.13 -14.50 2.28
CA SER A 144 24.51 -14.70 0.96
C SER A 144 22.99 -14.79 1.09
N THR A 145 22.27 -14.28 0.08
CA THR A 145 20.82 -14.51 -0.07
C THR A 145 20.49 -15.91 -0.63
N TYR A 146 21.52 -16.68 -1.00
CA TYR A 146 21.37 -18.02 -1.57
C TYR A 146 22.03 -19.05 -0.65
N LYS A 147 21.24 -20.07 -0.28
CA LYS A 147 21.73 -21.18 0.53
C LYS A 147 22.83 -21.97 -0.19
N GLY A 148 23.91 -22.33 0.54
CA GLY A 148 25.04 -23.09 -0.01
C GLY A 148 25.93 -22.30 -0.96
N TYR A 149 25.82 -20.99 -1.03
CA TYR A 149 26.60 -20.15 -1.92
C TYR A 149 27.95 -19.79 -1.28
N MET A 150 29.05 -20.03 -2.00
CA MET A 150 30.41 -19.89 -1.46
C MET A 150 30.98 -18.48 -1.57
N THR A 151 30.26 -17.55 -2.18
CA THR A 151 30.72 -16.17 -2.34
C THR A 151 29.72 -15.24 -1.65
N PRO A 152 30.14 -14.42 -0.66
CA PRO A 152 29.22 -13.52 0.01
C PRO A 152 28.67 -12.47 -0.95
N THR A 153 27.36 -12.24 -0.88
CA THR A 153 26.67 -11.17 -1.61
C THR A 153 26.49 -9.93 -0.73
N VAL A 154 26.59 -10.09 0.58
CA VAL A 154 26.53 -9.02 1.58
C VAL A 154 27.71 -9.18 2.54
N GLN A 155 28.46 -8.11 2.75
CA GLN A 155 29.56 -8.10 3.72
C GLN A 155 29.02 -8.11 5.16
N ASP A 156 29.82 -8.62 6.10
CA ASP A 156 29.53 -8.48 7.53
C ASP A 156 29.50 -6.99 7.92
N GLY A 157 28.47 -6.56 8.62
CA GLY A 157 28.26 -5.13 8.88
C GLY A 157 27.84 -4.31 7.64
N GLY A 158 27.63 -4.96 6.50
CA GLY A 158 27.24 -4.32 5.24
C GLY A 158 25.81 -3.78 5.28
N LYS A 159 25.49 -2.92 4.30
CA LYS A 159 24.15 -2.34 4.13
C LYS A 159 23.39 -3.05 3.05
N VAL A 160 22.10 -3.25 3.29
CA VAL A 160 21.16 -3.82 2.32
C VAL A 160 19.94 -2.92 2.18
N LYS A 161 19.27 -3.01 1.04
CA LYS A 161 18.04 -2.27 0.74
C LYS A 161 17.16 -3.09 -0.19
N ASN A 162 15.84 -3.07 0.06
CA ASN A 162 14.85 -3.63 -0.87
C ASN A 162 15.07 -5.11 -1.23
N LEU A 163 15.41 -5.95 -0.25
CA LEU A 163 15.62 -7.38 -0.48
C LEU A 163 14.34 -8.10 -0.95
N THR A 164 13.18 -7.51 -0.70
CA THR A 164 11.88 -7.99 -1.18
C THR A 164 10.91 -6.82 -1.37
N ASN A 165 9.86 -7.04 -2.15
CA ASN A 165 8.73 -6.14 -2.30
C ASN A 165 7.42 -6.75 -1.77
N VAL A 166 7.51 -7.77 -0.93
CA VAL A 166 6.37 -8.48 -0.36
C VAL A 166 6.29 -8.18 1.15
N GLN A 167 5.13 -7.68 1.61
CA GLN A 167 4.87 -7.39 3.01
C GLN A 167 5.06 -8.64 3.88
N ASP A 168 5.69 -8.47 5.06
CA ASP A 168 5.94 -9.48 6.09
C ASP A 168 6.76 -10.70 5.59
N LYS A 169 7.41 -10.58 4.45
CA LYS A 169 8.30 -11.62 3.94
C LYS A 169 9.52 -11.79 4.86
N VAL A 170 9.89 -13.04 5.12
CA VAL A 170 11.18 -13.36 5.73
C VAL A 170 12.19 -13.62 4.62
N ILE A 171 13.31 -12.89 4.65
CA ILE A 171 14.49 -13.09 3.80
C ILE A 171 15.57 -13.67 4.68
N THR A 172 16.10 -14.83 4.33
CA THR A 172 17.19 -15.47 5.07
C THR A 172 18.52 -15.10 4.43
N LEU A 173 19.45 -14.63 5.25
CA LEU A 173 20.85 -14.49 4.93
C LEU A 173 21.60 -15.72 5.46
N TYR A 174 22.34 -16.39 4.62
CA TYR A 174 23.11 -17.60 4.88
C TYR A 174 24.59 -17.25 5.05
N VAL A 175 25.26 -17.94 5.99
CA VAL A 175 26.71 -17.84 6.19
C VAL A 175 27.48 -18.46 5.01
#